data_11a2076041b6734a56bdb51f179225fa
#
_entry.id   11a2076041b6734a56bdb51f179225fa
#
_cell.length_a   1.000
_cell.length_b   1.000
_cell.length_c   1.000
_cell.angle_alpha   90.00
_cell.angle_beta   90.00
_cell.angle_gamma   90.00
#
_symmetry.space_group_name_H-M   'P 1'
#
loop_
_entity.id
_entity.type
_entity.pdbx_description
1 polymer ?
#
loop_
_entity_poly.entity_id
_entity_poly.type
_entity_poly.pdbx_seq_one_letter_code
_entity_poly.pdbx_strand_id
1 'polypeptide(L)'
;MPLPTDAKQLALANEIIQTLDDLNSGVHPGHRPAHAKGRLLAGSFTPTPEAAALSRAPHFHAPSTPVVVRFSDFAGVPAVPDNDPNSSSPHGCAIRFQLGKHLHTDIVAHSADGFPVRTAAEFVQFLQAAHASGPDVPHPTPVEKFLGSHPKALAFVQMPKPIPTSFARESYFSVTAHKFIDEQATIWQVRYRILPDAGNEYLDAEGAAAKGPNFLMEELADRLAIGPIKMNLWVQIAADGDVVDDATEHWPADRPQVLLGTVALTGLVPENDPEARRIIFDPIPRVEGIEPSADPLLDPRADAYLVSGRRRRAAAPPP
;
A
#
# COMPACT_ATOMS: atom_id res chain seq x y z
N MET A 1 -7.67 13.73 -11.01
CA MET A 1 -7.71 12.93 -12.25
C MET A 1 -9.14 12.71 -12.70
N PRO A 2 -9.45 12.64 -14.00
CA PRO A 2 -10.74 12.18 -14.49
C PRO A 2 -10.89 10.67 -14.29
N LEU A 3 -12.15 10.17 -14.26
CA LEU A 3 -12.40 8.73 -14.38
C LEU A 3 -11.99 8.23 -15.76
N PRO A 4 -11.68 6.92 -15.91
CA PRO A 4 -11.44 6.35 -17.23
C PRO A 4 -12.62 6.59 -18.16
N THR A 5 -12.32 6.93 -19.41
CA THR A 5 -13.33 7.11 -20.47
C THR A 5 -13.73 5.78 -21.11
N ASP A 6 -12.88 4.76 -20.99
CA ASP A 6 -13.20 3.41 -21.44
C ASP A 6 -14.21 2.75 -20.49
N ALA A 7 -15.35 2.33 -21.06
CA ALA A 7 -16.43 1.74 -20.29
C ALA A 7 -16.06 0.42 -19.62
N LYS A 8 -15.15 -0.37 -20.21
CA LYS A 8 -14.72 -1.65 -19.64
C LYS A 8 -13.79 -1.42 -18.43
N GLN A 9 -12.85 -0.46 -18.54
CA GLN A 9 -11.98 -0.08 -17.42
C GLN A 9 -12.80 0.45 -16.24
N LEU A 10 -13.78 1.33 -16.52
CA LEU A 10 -14.66 1.84 -15.48
C LEU A 10 -15.54 0.74 -14.85
N ALA A 11 -16.04 -0.20 -15.66
CA ALA A 11 -16.79 -1.35 -15.15
C ALA A 11 -15.95 -2.22 -14.23
N LEU A 12 -14.71 -2.56 -14.62
CA LEU A 12 -13.78 -3.34 -13.80
C LEU A 12 -13.44 -2.61 -12.49
N ALA A 13 -13.17 -1.31 -12.54
CA ALA A 13 -12.91 -0.52 -11.33
C ALA A 13 -14.10 -0.53 -10.36
N ASN A 14 -15.33 -0.40 -10.87
CA ASN A 14 -16.53 -0.49 -10.05
C ASN A 14 -16.74 -1.91 -9.49
N GLU A 15 -16.45 -2.95 -10.27
CA GLU A 15 -16.56 -4.35 -9.84
C GLU A 15 -15.57 -4.67 -8.70
N ILE A 16 -14.32 -4.21 -8.81
CA ILE A 16 -13.34 -4.32 -7.72
C ILE A 16 -13.89 -3.69 -6.43
N ILE A 17 -14.40 -2.47 -6.52
CA ILE A 17 -14.93 -1.74 -5.36
C ILE A 17 -16.16 -2.44 -4.77
N GLN A 18 -17.09 -2.91 -5.62
CA GLN A 18 -18.27 -3.64 -5.15
C GLN A 18 -17.89 -4.95 -4.46
N THR A 19 -16.99 -5.72 -5.06
CA THR A 19 -16.54 -7.00 -4.48
C THR A 19 -15.83 -6.80 -3.14
N LEU A 20 -15.04 -5.72 -3.00
CA LEU A 20 -14.43 -5.37 -1.72
C LEU A 20 -15.48 -4.96 -0.66
N ASP A 21 -16.51 -4.21 -1.07
CA ASP A 21 -17.63 -3.89 -0.16
C ASP A 21 -18.36 -5.15 0.30
N ASP A 22 -18.68 -6.05 -0.62
CA ASP A 22 -19.38 -7.30 -0.31
C ASP A 22 -18.57 -8.17 0.67
N LEU A 23 -17.24 -8.24 0.48
CA LEU A 23 -16.33 -8.96 1.38
C LEU A 23 -16.28 -8.33 2.78
N ASN A 24 -16.49 -7.02 2.90
CA ASN A 24 -16.41 -6.27 4.15
C ASN A 24 -17.79 -5.90 4.74
N SER A 25 -18.81 -6.75 4.53
CA SER A 25 -20.17 -6.60 5.07
C SER A 25 -20.90 -5.36 4.55
N GLY A 26 -20.56 -4.89 3.37
CA GLY A 26 -21.22 -3.79 2.68
C GLY A 26 -20.43 -2.47 2.69
N VAL A 27 -21.09 -1.45 2.22
CA VAL A 27 -20.50 -0.10 2.09
C VAL A 27 -20.40 0.58 3.45
N HIS A 28 -19.20 1.06 3.80
CA HIS A 28 -18.97 1.94 4.94
C HIS A 28 -18.84 3.41 4.47
N PRO A 29 -19.89 4.24 4.58
CA PRO A 29 -19.87 5.62 4.03
C PRO A 29 -18.69 6.45 4.59
N GLY A 30 -18.00 7.16 3.71
CA GLY A 30 -16.83 7.96 4.08
C GLY A 30 -15.52 7.18 4.25
N HIS A 31 -15.56 5.85 4.19
CA HIS A 31 -14.38 4.98 4.33
C HIS A 31 -13.94 4.35 3.00
N ARG A 32 -12.74 3.81 2.98
CA ARG A 32 -12.20 3.01 1.87
C ARG A 32 -12.78 1.60 1.92
N PRO A 33 -13.02 0.92 0.78
CA PRO A 33 -13.49 -0.46 0.75
C PRO A 33 -12.42 -1.49 1.13
N ALA A 34 -11.16 -1.06 1.20
CA ALA A 34 -10.03 -1.75 1.81
C ALA A 34 -9.17 -0.71 2.50
N HIS A 35 -8.44 -1.09 3.53
CA HIS A 35 -7.64 -0.16 4.33
C HIS A 35 -8.50 0.98 4.94
N ALA A 36 -9.68 0.65 5.47
CA ALA A 36 -10.62 1.63 6.00
C ALA A 36 -10.07 2.34 7.25
N LYS A 37 -9.58 1.56 8.22
CA LYS A 37 -8.95 2.04 9.45
C LYS A 37 -7.50 2.44 9.18
N GLY A 38 -7.08 3.63 9.63
CA GLY A 38 -5.70 4.10 9.46
C GLY A 38 -5.51 5.54 9.83
N ARG A 39 -4.25 5.92 10.04
CA ARG A 39 -3.81 7.25 10.49
C ARG A 39 -2.91 7.90 9.47
N LEU A 40 -3.05 9.22 9.34
CA LEU A 40 -2.17 10.07 8.55
C LEU A 40 -1.15 10.76 9.46
N LEU A 41 0.09 10.77 9.01
CA LEU A 41 1.21 11.44 9.65
C LEU A 41 1.85 12.40 8.67
N ALA A 42 2.31 13.54 9.18
CA ALA A 42 3.07 14.52 8.41
C ALA A 42 4.56 14.45 8.79
N GLY A 43 5.41 14.78 7.83
CA GLY A 43 6.85 14.79 8.03
C GLY A 43 7.60 15.29 6.80
N SER A 44 8.83 14.84 6.67
CA SER A 44 9.70 15.19 5.54
C SER A 44 10.48 13.99 5.04
N PHE A 45 10.83 14.01 3.76
CA PHE A 45 11.76 13.10 3.12
C PHE A 45 13.06 13.82 2.83
N THR A 46 14.18 13.22 3.21
CA THR A 46 15.53 13.70 2.89
C THR A 46 16.20 12.66 2.01
N PRO A 47 16.48 12.98 0.73
CA PRO A 47 17.11 12.05 -0.19
C PRO A 47 18.58 11.84 0.09
N THR A 48 19.13 10.72 -0.40
CA THR A 48 20.58 10.49 -0.52
C THR A 48 21.09 10.97 -1.88
N PRO A 49 22.40 11.16 -2.05
CA PRO A 49 22.99 11.43 -3.36
C PRO A 49 22.76 10.32 -4.38
N GLU A 50 22.68 9.07 -3.92
CA GLU A 50 22.44 7.88 -4.75
C GLU A 50 21.04 7.90 -5.39
N ALA A 51 20.06 8.50 -4.71
CA ALA A 51 18.70 8.65 -5.27
C ALA A 51 18.71 9.56 -6.51
N ALA A 52 19.44 10.68 -6.44
CA ALA A 52 19.59 11.60 -7.56
C ALA A 52 20.35 10.97 -8.74
N ALA A 53 21.26 10.04 -8.47
CA ALA A 53 21.97 9.31 -9.53
C ALA A 53 21.09 8.30 -10.28
N LEU A 54 20.01 7.79 -9.64
CA LEU A 54 19.10 6.81 -10.25
C LEU A 54 17.92 7.43 -10.98
N SER A 55 17.51 8.64 -10.61
CA SER A 55 16.32 9.25 -11.20
C SER A 55 16.35 10.78 -11.08
N ARG A 56 15.94 11.46 -12.15
CA ARG A 56 15.77 12.90 -12.21
C ARG A 56 14.48 13.40 -11.53
N ALA A 57 13.81 12.56 -10.76
CA ALA A 57 12.59 12.95 -10.05
C ALA A 57 12.84 14.07 -9.03
N PRO A 58 12.03 15.14 -9.01
CA PRO A 58 12.32 16.37 -8.24
C PRO A 58 12.59 16.15 -6.75
N HIS A 59 11.90 15.19 -6.11
CA HIS A 59 12.08 14.91 -4.68
C HIS A 59 13.41 14.21 -4.35
N PHE A 60 14.14 13.71 -5.34
CA PHE A 60 15.48 13.15 -5.16
C PHE A 60 16.59 14.22 -5.30
N HIS A 61 16.25 15.39 -5.83
CA HIS A 61 17.17 16.52 -6.01
C HIS A 61 16.93 17.67 -5.02
N ALA A 62 15.81 17.65 -4.32
CA ALA A 62 15.50 18.64 -3.30
C ALA A 62 16.22 18.32 -1.98
N PRO A 63 16.68 19.32 -1.21
CA PRO A 63 17.34 19.09 0.09
C PRO A 63 16.38 18.42 1.10
N SER A 64 15.09 18.67 0.96
CA SER A 64 14.02 18.01 1.72
C SER A 64 12.68 18.20 1.02
N THR A 65 11.78 17.21 1.11
CA THR A 65 10.44 17.28 0.53
C THR A 65 9.41 16.98 1.62
N PRO A 66 8.38 17.82 1.83
CA PRO A 66 7.28 17.50 2.75
C PRO A 66 6.55 16.24 2.33
N VAL A 67 6.20 15.39 3.29
CA VAL A 67 5.45 14.16 3.04
C VAL A 67 4.23 14.03 3.94
N VAL A 68 3.24 13.29 3.43
CA VAL A 68 2.15 12.74 4.23
C VAL A 68 2.18 11.23 4.07
N VAL A 69 2.23 10.51 5.17
CA VAL A 69 2.24 9.05 5.19
C VAL A 69 0.95 8.55 5.82
N ARG A 70 0.37 7.49 5.25
CA ARG A 70 -0.77 6.80 5.84
C ARG A 70 -0.41 5.37 6.18
N PHE A 71 -0.48 5.01 7.44
CA PHE A 71 -0.52 3.62 7.90
C PHE A 71 -1.97 3.15 8.05
N SER A 72 -2.22 1.86 7.83
CA SER A 72 -3.58 1.31 7.90
C SER A 72 -3.60 -0.20 8.04
N ASP A 73 -4.67 -0.72 8.65
CA ASP A 73 -5.04 -2.12 8.58
C ASP A 73 -5.63 -2.46 7.21
N PHE A 74 -5.66 -3.75 6.86
CA PHE A 74 -6.09 -4.22 5.53
C PHE A 74 -7.58 -4.08 5.28
N ALA A 75 -8.44 -4.50 6.23
CA ALA A 75 -9.87 -4.64 5.98
C ALA A 75 -10.58 -3.32 5.62
N GLY A 76 -11.68 -3.45 4.90
CA GLY A 76 -12.60 -2.34 4.59
C GLY A 76 -13.56 -1.98 5.73
N VAL A 77 -13.44 -2.62 6.87
CA VAL A 77 -14.22 -2.36 8.09
C VAL A 77 -13.51 -1.33 8.96
N PRO A 78 -14.13 -0.16 9.26
CA PRO A 78 -13.46 0.91 10.01
C PRO A 78 -13.08 0.56 11.46
N ALA A 79 -13.78 -0.40 12.06
CA ALA A 79 -13.59 -0.83 13.45
C ALA A 79 -12.85 -2.16 13.58
N VAL A 80 -12.07 -2.56 12.55
CA VAL A 80 -11.28 -3.79 12.62
C VAL A 80 -10.28 -3.73 13.78
N PRO A 81 -10.10 -4.81 14.55
CA PRO A 81 -9.10 -4.83 15.61
C PRO A 81 -7.68 -5.00 15.03
N ASP A 82 -6.74 -4.16 15.50
CA ASP A 82 -5.32 -4.20 15.05
C ASP A 82 -4.62 -5.52 15.38
N ASN A 83 -5.09 -6.19 16.43
CA ASN A 83 -4.52 -7.44 16.93
C ASN A 83 -5.10 -8.72 16.30
N ASP A 84 -5.98 -8.60 15.31
CA ASP A 84 -6.45 -9.74 14.52
C ASP A 84 -5.68 -9.82 13.18
N PRO A 85 -4.74 -10.76 13.02
CA PRO A 85 -3.91 -10.85 11.81
C PRO A 85 -4.69 -11.18 10.54
N ASN A 86 -5.92 -11.70 10.66
CA ASN A 86 -6.73 -12.08 9.51
C ASN A 86 -7.45 -10.87 8.89
N SER A 87 -7.72 -9.84 9.67
CA SER A 87 -8.41 -8.64 9.23
C SER A 87 -7.52 -7.40 9.18
N SER A 88 -6.46 -7.33 9.99
CA SER A 88 -5.54 -6.19 10.00
C SER A 88 -4.41 -6.31 8.98
N SER A 89 -3.92 -7.53 8.68
CA SER A 89 -2.78 -7.78 7.79
C SER A 89 -3.21 -8.20 6.37
N PRO A 90 -2.46 -7.83 5.32
CA PRO A 90 -1.22 -7.03 5.34
C PRO A 90 -1.49 -5.54 5.60
N HIS A 91 -0.71 -4.96 6.52
CA HIS A 91 -0.84 -3.53 6.82
C HIS A 91 -0.42 -2.67 5.63
N GLY A 92 -1.05 -1.50 5.48
CA GLY A 92 -0.76 -0.57 4.41
C GLY A 92 0.18 0.56 4.84
N CYS A 93 1.07 0.97 3.94
CA CYS A 93 1.86 2.20 4.03
C CYS A 93 1.79 2.93 2.70
N ALA A 94 1.27 4.16 2.70
CA ALA A 94 1.25 5.01 1.52
C ALA A 94 1.94 6.33 1.83
N ILE A 95 2.88 6.75 0.96
CA ILE A 95 3.65 7.98 1.09
C ILE A 95 3.26 8.92 -0.04
N ARG A 96 2.93 10.16 0.28
CA ARG A 96 2.78 11.27 -0.66
C ARG A 96 3.93 12.25 -0.51
N PHE A 97 4.66 12.49 -1.57
CA PHE A 97 5.66 13.55 -1.67
C PHE A 97 4.99 14.81 -2.23
N GLN A 98 4.99 15.90 -1.47
CA GLN A 98 4.37 17.16 -1.84
C GLN A 98 5.40 18.03 -2.59
N LEU A 99 5.27 18.10 -3.92
CA LEU A 99 6.24 18.77 -4.79
C LEU A 99 5.86 20.23 -5.11
N GLY A 100 4.65 20.63 -4.75
CA GLY A 100 4.14 21.97 -4.98
C GLY A 100 2.61 22.01 -4.91
N LYS A 101 2.03 23.16 -5.23
CA LYS A 101 0.57 23.28 -5.25
C LYS A 101 -0.02 22.35 -6.33
N HIS A 102 -0.78 21.35 -5.88
CA HIS A 102 -1.41 20.32 -6.73
C HIS A 102 -0.42 19.40 -7.48
N LEU A 103 0.86 19.45 -7.15
CA LEU A 103 1.86 18.55 -7.69
C LEU A 103 2.36 17.60 -6.59
N HIS A 104 2.24 16.31 -6.83
CA HIS A 104 2.70 15.26 -5.92
C HIS A 104 2.99 13.97 -6.69
N THR A 105 3.73 13.11 -6.05
CA THR A 105 3.86 11.68 -6.44
C THR A 105 3.70 10.83 -5.20
N ASP A 106 3.20 9.61 -5.40
CA ASP A 106 2.86 8.74 -4.28
C ASP A 106 3.55 7.37 -4.43
N ILE A 107 3.81 6.73 -3.30
CA ILE A 107 4.16 5.31 -3.21
C ILE A 107 3.04 4.63 -2.44
N VAL A 108 2.55 3.50 -2.94
CA VAL A 108 1.55 2.65 -2.27
C VAL A 108 2.15 1.28 -2.03
N ALA A 109 2.28 0.91 -0.77
CA ALA A 109 2.93 -0.30 -0.31
C ALA A 109 2.10 -1.02 0.76
N HIS A 110 2.40 -2.28 1.01
CA HIS A 110 1.86 -3.05 2.11
C HIS A 110 2.92 -4.00 2.70
N SER A 111 2.64 -4.59 3.86
CA SER A 111 3.61 -5.38 4.61
C SER A 111 3.89 -6.79 4.05
N ALA A 112 3.17 -7.22 3.02
CA ALA A 112 3.49 -8.45 2.31
C ALA A 112 4.36 -8.15 1.07
N ASP A 113 5.47 -8.86 0.89
CA ASP A 113 6.31 -8.75 -0.31
C ASP A 113 5.76 -9.65 -1.42
N GLY A 114 4.79 -9.17 -2.19
CA GLY A 114 4.14 -9.89 -3.29
C GLY A 114 2.63 -9.63 -3.34
N PHE A 115 1.99 -10.11 -4.41
CA PHE A 115 0.55 -9.98 -4.62
C PHE A 115 -0.05 -11.34 -5.04
N PRO A 116 -1.31 -11.66 -4.73
CA PRO A 116 -1.85 -13.00 -4.95
C PRO A 116 -2.04 -13.35 -6.42
N VAL A 117 -2.26 -12.38 -7.29
CA VAL A 117 -2.62 -12.60 -8.70
C VAL A 117 -1.99 -11.55 -9.61
N ARG A 118 -1.85 -11.89 -10.90
CA ARG A 118 -1.22 -11.01 -11.90
C ARG A 118 -2.16 -9.93 -12.43
N THR A 119 -3.47 -10.20 -12.52
CA THR A 119 -4.42 -9.29 -13.16
C THR A 119 -5.54 -8.85 -12.23
N ALA A 120 -6.11 -7.69 -12.52
CA ALA A 120 -7.27 -7.18 -11.76
C ALA A 120 -8.52 -8.07 -11.92
N ALA A 121 -8.70 -8.73 -13.07
CA ALA A 121 -9.80 -9.66 -13.27
C ALA A 121 -9.65 -10.92 -12.37
N GLU A 122 -8.43 -11.48 -12.30
CA GLU A 122 -8.14 -12.57 -11.34
C GLU A 122 -8.30 -12.12 -9.90
N PHE A 123 -7.96 -10.85 -9.59
CA PHE A 123 -8.19 -10.30 -8.25
C PHE A 123 -9.66 -10.27 -7.87
N VAL A 124 -10.54 -9.85 -8.78
CA VAL A 124 -12.00 -9.91 -8.57
C VAL A 124 -12.44 -11.37 -8.33
N GLN A 125 -11.99 -12.32 -9.15
CA GLN A 125 -12.32 -13.74 -8.97
C GLN A 125 -11.84 -14.29 -7.61
N PHE A 126 -10.63 -13.93 -7.19
CA PHE A 126 -10.10 -14.30 -5.88
C PHE A 126 -10.97 -13.75 -4.73
N LEU A 127 -11.33 -12.46 -4.78
CA LEU A 127 -12.17 -11.82 -3.76
C LEU A 127 -13.59 -12.42 -3.73
N GLN A 128 -14.18 -12.67 -4.89
CA GLN A 128 -15.51 -13.33 -5.01
C GLN A 128 -15.47 -14.76 -4.45
N ALA A 129 -14.41 -15.50 -4.75
CA ALA A 129 -14.20 -16.83 -4.19
C ALA A 129 -14.04 -16.79 -2.66
N ALA A 130 -13.30 -15.81 -2.13
CA ALA A 130 -13.15 -15.60 -0.69
C ALA A 130 -14.49 -15.24 -0.03
N HIS A 131 -15.24 -14.31 -0.61
CA HIS A 131 -16.58 -13.91 -0.12
C HIS A 131 -17.57 -15.09 -0.09
N ALA A 132 -17.54 -15.96 -1.11
CA ALA A 132 -18.39 -17.13 -1.20
C ALA A 132 -17.94 -18.32 -0.31
N SER A 133 -16.89 -18.16 0.49
CA SER A 133 -16.27 -19.21 1.30
C SER A 133 -16.45 -18.92 2.79
N GLY A 134 -17.62 -19.26 3.32
CA GLY A 134 -17.90 -19.14 4.76
C GLY A 134 -17.70 -20.48 5.50
N PRO A 135 -17.81 -20.47 6.83
CA PRO A 135 -17.63 -21.66 7.67
C PRO A 135 -18.63 -22.78 7.38
N ASP A 136 -19.81 -22.45 6.84
CA ASP A 136 -20.87 -23.40 6.52
C ASP A 136 -20.83 -23.89 5.07
N VAL A 137 -19.84 -23.46 4.28
CA VAL A 137 -19.69 -23.86 2.87
C VAL A 137 -18.95 -25.19 2.77
N PRO A 138 -19.50 -26.19 2.04
CA PRO A 138 -18.83 -27.49 1.90
C PRO A 138 -17.47 -27.42 1.25
N HIS A 139 -16.50 -28.19 1.76
CA HIS A 139 -15.17 -28.34 1.18
C HIS A 139 -15.16 -29.23 -0.07
N PRO A 140 -14.32 -28.94 -1.08
CA PRO A 140 -13.49 -27.74 -1.16
C PRO A 140 -14.35 -26.48 -1.45
N THR A 141 -14.15 -25.43 -0.63
CA THR A 141 -14.84 -24.15 -0.79
C THR A 141 -14.42 -23.43 -2.10
N PRO A 142 -15.14 -22.38 -2.55
CA PRO A 142 -14.74 -21.63 -3.74
C PRO A 142 -13.31 -21.09 -3.67
N VAL A 143 -12.87 -20.55 -2.51
CA VAL A 143 -11.50 -20.06 -2.36
C VAL A 143 -10.46 -21.17 -2.40
N GLU A 144 -10.74 -22.34 -1.82
CA GLU A 144 -9.85 -23.50 -1.91
C GLU A 144 -9.70 -24.01 -3.35
N LYS A 145 -10.78 -24.00 -4.13
CA LYS A 145 -10.73 -24.35 -5.56
C LYS A 145 -9.89 -23.33 -6.35
N PHE A 146 -10.08 -22.03 -6.08
CA PHE A 146 -9.29 -20.97 -6.69
C PHE A 146 -7.80 -21.16 -6.36
N LEU A 147 -7.46 -21.29 -5.09
CA LEU A 147 -6.07 -21.47 -4.62
C LEU A 147 -5.44 -22.75 -5.18
N GLY A 148 -6.21 -23.82 -5.35
CA GLY A 148 -5.74 -25.06 -5.97
C GLY A 148 -5.30 -24.93 -7.43
N SER A 149 -5.82 -23.93 -8.15
CA SER A 149 -5.43 -23.61 -9.54
C SER A 149 -4.47 -22.40 -9.66
N HIS A 150 -4.22 -21.68 -8.56
CA HIS A 150 -3.39 -20.47 -8.53
C HIS A 150 -2.28 -20.58 -7.46
N PRO A 151 -1.18 -21.29 -7.74
CA PRO A 151 -0.15 -21.57 -6.74
C PRO A 151 0.52 -20.30 -6.15
N LYS A 152 0.59 -19.21 -6.91
CA LYS A 152 1.09 -17.91 -6.41
C LYS A 152 0.12 -17.30 -5.38
N ALA A 153 -1.18 -17.40 -5.64
CA ALA A 153 -2.19 -16.96 -4.67
C ALA A 153 -2.16 -17.81 -3.39
N LEU A 154 -1.99 -19.13 -3.54
CA LEU A 154 -1.84 -20.03 -2.39
C LEU A 154 -0.61 -19.64 -1.55
N ALA A 155 0.54 -19.42 -2.19
CA ALA A 155 1.75 -18.99 -1.50
C ALA A 155 1.54 -17.65 -0.75
N PHE A 156 0.86 -16.69 -1.39
CA PHE A 156 0.54 -15.39 -0.79
C PHE A 156 -0.33 -15.52 0.46
N VAL A 157 -1.42 -16.30 0.42
CA VAL A 157 -2.31 -16.45 1.58
C VAL A 157 -1.68 -17.24 2.73
N GLN A 158 -0.68 -18.07 2.43
CA GLN A 158 0.10 -18.84 3.41
C GLN A 158 1.27 -18.05 4.01
N MET A 159 1.57 -16.85 3.51
CA MET A 159 2.63 -16.02 4.10
C MET A 159 2.32 -15.74 5.57
N PRO A 160 3.36 -15.73 6.45
CA PRO A 160 3.19 -15.33 7.84
C PRO A 160 2.60 -13.92 7.95
N LYS A 161 1.70 -13.73 8.90
CA LYS A 161 1.05 -12.44 9.19
C LYS A 161 1.30 -12.06 10.65
N PRO A 162 2.55 -11.82 11.05
CA PRO A 162 2.87 -11.43 12.41
C PRO A 162 2.30 -10.03 12.71
N ILE A 163 1.82 -9.83 13.92
CA ILE A 163 1.37 -8.50 14.37
C ILE A 163 2.59 -7.70 14.83
N PRO A 164 2.89 -6.53 14.24
CA PRO A 164 4.02 -5.72 14.67
C PRO A 164 3.75 -5.03 16.00
N THR A 165 4.81 -4.66 16.72
CA THR A 165 4.68 -3.83 17.94
C THR A 165 4.23 -2.40 17.62
N SER A 166 4.42 -1.96 16.36
CA SER A 166 4.07 -0.64 15.82
C SER A 166 4.08 -0.70 14.29
N PHE A 167 3.28 0.11 13.61
CA PHE A 167 3.46 0.37 12.18
C PHE A 167 4.86 0.89 11.83
N ALA A 168 5.54 1.55 12.76
CA ALA A 168 6.92 2.04 12.62
C ALA A 168 7.98 0.95 12.84
N ARG A 169 7.57 -0.29 13.08
CA ARG A 169 8.44 -1.46 13.32
C ARG A 169 8.17 -2.59 12.33
N GLU A 170 7.59 -2.26 11.18
CA GLU A 170 7.25 -3.19 10.12
C GLU A 170 7.81 -2.71 8.77
N SER A 171 8.17 -3.65 7.91
CA SER A 171 8.62 -3.37 6.54
C SER A 171 7.45 -3.37 5.56
N TYR A 172 7.51 -2.49 4.55
CA TYR A 172 6.47 -2.38 3.54
C TYR A 172 7.08 -2.44 2.13
N PHE A 173 6.34 -3.01 1.19
CA PHE A 173 6.79 -3.33 -0.15
C PHE A 173 5.82 -2.78 -1.19
N SER A 174 6.35 -2.04 -2.18
CA SER A 174 5.62 -1.77 -3.41
C SER A 174 5.80 -2.96 -4.34
N VAL A 175 4.72 -3.71 -4.57
CA VAL A 175 4.80 -4.98 -5.30
C VAL A 175 4.92 -4.81 -6.81
N THR A 176 4.45 -3.69 -7.35
CA THR A 176 4.61 -3.34 -8.76
C THR A 176 5.95 -2.66 -9.00
N ALA A 177 6.59 -2.96 -10.13
CA ALA A 177 7.82 -2.30 -10.51
C ALA A 177 7.57 -0.92 -11.13
N HIS A 178 8.61 -0.08 -11.07
CA HIS A 178 8.66 1.25 -11.68
C HIS A 178 9.94 1.41 -12.49
N LYS A 179 9.92 2.32 -13.45
CA LYS A 179 11.09 2.73 -14.21
C LYS A 179 11.63 4.02 -13.62
N PHE A 180 12.84 3.99 -13.10
CA PHE A 180 13.59 5.20 -12.79
C PHE A 180 14.39 5.63 -14.01
N ILE A 181 14.37 6.92 -14.30
CA ILE A 181 15.05 7.50 -15.46
C ILE A 181 16.01 8.56 -14.95
N ASP A 182 17.30 8.32 -15.14
CA ASP A 182 18.35 9.26 -14.71
C ASP A 182 18.55 10.42 -15.70
N GLU A 183 19.51 11.29 -15.42
CA GLU A 183 19.87 12.46 -16.26
C GLU A 183 20.43 12.06 -17.64
N GLN A 184 20.96 10.84 -17.77
CA GLN A 184 21.48 10.29 -19.02
C GLN A 184 20.42 9.50 -19.79
N ALA A 185 19.16 9.51 -19.32
CA ALA A 185 18.05 8.73 -19.84
C ALA A 185 18.24 7.19 -19.73
N THR A 186 19.12 6.74 -18.82
CA THR A 186 19.18 5.32 -18.46
C THR A 186 17.94 4.92 -17.68
N ILE A 187 17.41 3.75 -17.99
CA ILE A 187 16.21 3.22 -17.34
C ILE A 187 16.60 2.11 -16.35
N TRP A 188 16.24 2.30 -15.11
CA TRP A 188 16.39 1.33 -14.04
C TRP A 188 15.03 0.77 -13.65
N GLN A 189 14.84 -0.54 -13.74
CA GLN A 189 13.63 -1.20 -13.23
C GLN A 189 13.78 -1.41 -11.73
N VAL A 190 12.85 -0.89 -10.92
CA VAL A 190 12.98 -0.88 -9.46
C VAL A 190 11.69 -1.26 -8.75
N ARG A 191 11.81 -1.81 -7.53
CA ARG A 191 10.71 -1.97 -6.57
C ARG A 191 11.05 -1.28 -5.26
N TYR A 192 10.12 -0.49 -4.73
CA TYR A 192 10.32 0.19 -3.45
C TYR A 192 10.22 -0.77 -2.28
N ARG A 193 11.07 -0.53 -1.29
CA ARG A 193 11.04 -1.13 0.05
C ARG A 193 11.09 -0.01 1.08
N ILE A 194 10.15 0.02 2.01
CA ILE A 194 10.08 1.01 3.09
C ILE A 194 10.40 0.26 4.37
N LEU A 195 11.58 0.48 4.90
CA LEU A 195 12.11 -0.27 6.04
C LEU A 195 12.17 0.62 7.28
N PRO A 196 11.75 0.14 8.46
CA PRO A 196 11.86 0.90 9.68
C PRO A 196 13.34 1.11 10.07
N ASP A 197 13.72 2.35 10.38
CA ASP A 197 15.08 2.68 10.86
C ASP A 197 15.41 1.93 12.16
N ALA A 198 14.40 1.76 13.01
CA ALA A 198 14.53 1.02 14.27
C ALA A 198 14.48 -0.51 14.13
N GLY A 199 14.40 -1.04 12.89
CA GLY A 199 14.27 -2.47 12.58
C GLY A 199 12.86 -3.03 12.86
N ASN A 200 12.60 -4.23 12.34
CA ASN A 200 11.32 -4.93 12.54
C ASN A 200 11.20 -5.48 13.96
N GLU A 201 9.96 -5.46 14.48
CA GLU A 201 9.65 -6.06 15.77
C GLU A 201 8.20 -6.52 15.81
N TYR A 202 7.98 -7.77 16.17
CA TYR A 202 6.68 -8.41 16.13
C TYR A 202 6.32 -8.99 17.50
N LEU A 203 5.02 -9.00 17.79
CA LEU A 203 4.47 -9.65 18.97
C LEU A 203 4.33 -11.16 18.71
N ASP A 204 4.50 -11.95 19.76
CA ASP A 204 4.02 -13.32 19.77
C ASP A 204 2.50 -13.36 19.94
N ALA A 205 1.90 -14.54 19.86
CA ALA A 205 0.45 -14.71 19.92
C ALA A 205 -0.15 -14.23 21.26
N GLU A 206 0.55 -14.44 22.38
CA GLU A 206 0.10 -13.99 23.70
C GLU A 206 0.19 -12.46 23.81
N GLY A 207 1.30 -11.87 23.37
CA GLY A 207 1.50 -10.42 23.32
C GLY A 207 0.48 -9.72 22.44
N ALA A 208 0.15 -10.28 21.27
CA ALA A 208 -0.89 -9.74 20.38
C ALA A 208 -2.27 -9.82 21.02
N ALA A 209 -2.62 -10.97 21.61
CA ALA A 209 -3.92 -11.16 22.27
C ALA A 209 -4.12 -10.21 23.49
N ALA A 210 -3.03 -9.83 24.17
CA ALA A 210 -3.06 -8.90 25.28
C ALA A 210 -3.26 -7.41 24.88
N LYS A 211 -3.13 -7.08 23.59
CA LYS A 211 -3.30 -5.70 23.08
C LYS A 211 -4.77 -5.33 22.87
N GLY A 212 -5.06 -4.04 23.05
CA GLY A 212 -6.35 -3.47 22.71
C GLY A 212 -6.59 -3.41 21.18
N PRO A 213 -7.85 -3.28 20.75
CA PRO A 213 -8.21 -3.31 19.33
C PRO A 213 -7.70 -2.11 18.52
N ASN A 214 -7.16 -1.08 19.14
CA ASN A 214 -6.64 0.13 18.49
C ASN A 214 -5.17 0.41 18.81
N PHE A 215 -4.45 -0.59 19.32
CA PHE A 215 -3.12 -0.38 19.88
C PHE A 215 -2.10 0.15 18.88
N LEU A 216 -2.17 -0.26 17.61
CA LEU A 216 -1.26 0.25 16.56
C LEU A 216 -1.53 1.72 16.24
N MET A 217 -2.81 2.13 16.28
CA MET A 217 -3.19 3.53 16.03
C MET A 217 -2.81 4.44 17.21
N GLU A 218 -2.96 3.94 18.44
CA GLU A 218 -2.64 4.64 19.69
C GLU A 218 -1.12 4.77 19.87
N GLU A 219 -0.37 3.71 19.58
CA GLU A 219 1.09 3.65 19.70
C GLU A 219 1.81 4.71 18.85
N LEU A 220 1.25 5.08 17.69
CA LEU A 220 1.82 6.14 16.85
C LEU A 220 1.91 7.48 17.58
N ALA A 221 0.93 7.83 18.39
CA ALA A 221 0.94 9.06 19.19
C ALA A 221 2.00 9.01 20.29
N ASP A 222 2.08 7.89 21.00
CA ASP A 222 3.06 7.67 22.06
C ASP A 222 4.49 7.71 21.53
N ARG A 223 4.72 7.07 20.38
CA ARG A 223 6.02 7.08 19.71
C ARG A 223 6.45 8.48 19.26
N LEU A 224 5.54 9.23 18.67
CA LEU A 224 5.81 10.61 18.25
C LEU A 224 6.09 11.54 19.44
N ALA A 225 5.56 11.27 20.62
CA ALA A 225 5.88 12.01 21.84
C ALA A 225 7.34 11.78 22.31
N ILE A 226 7.94 10.63 21.95
CA ILE A 226 9.35 10.32 22.24
C ILE A 226 10.28 10.95 21.18
N GLY A 227 9.89 10.93 19.91
CA GLY A 227 10.68 11.46 18.82
C GLY A 227 10.14 11.13 17.44
N PRO A 228 10.80 11.60 16.38
CA PRO A 228 10.36 11.32 15.00
C PRO A 228 10.38 9.82 14.67
N ILE A 229 9.33 9.35 13.97
CA ILE A 229 9.32 8.03 13.36
C ILE A 229 10.14 8.10 12.07
N LYS A 230 11.14 7.24 11.94
CA LYS A 230 12.00 7.20 10.75
C LYS A 230 11.79 5.91 9.97
N MET A 231 11.54 6.06 8.66
CA MET A 231 11.44 4.97 7.70
C MET A 231 12.46 5.21 6.59
N ASN A 232 13.27 4.22 6.29
CA ASN A 232 14.25 4.27 5.22
C ASN A 232 13.63 3.78 3.92
N LEU A 233 13.65 4.62 2.90
CA LEU A 233 13.13 4.31 1.57
C LEU A 233 14.26 3.72 0.73
N TRP A 234 14.10 2.46 0.36
CA TRP A 234 15.03 1.73 -0.50
C TRP A 234 14.37 1.37 -1.82
N VAL A 235 15.19 1.10 -2.82
CA VAL A 235 14.78 0.35 -4.01
C VAL A 235 15.64 -0.88 -4.18
N GLN A 236 15.02 -1.96 -4.63
CA GLN A 236 15.69 -3.11 -5.21
C GLN A 236 15.74 -2.90 -6.72
N ILE A 237 16.89 -3.15 -7.35
CA ILE A 237 17.12 -2.95 -8.79
C ILE A 237 17.07 -4.31 -9.48
N ALA A 238 16.27 -4.43 -10.53
CA ALA A 238 16.19 -5.63 -11.36
C ALA A 238 17.47 -5.87 -12.16
N ALA A 239 17.80 -7.13 -12.39
CA ALA A 239 18.79 -7.53 -13.39
C ALA A 239 18.09 -7.93 -14.69
N ASP A 240 18.90 -8.10 -15.75
CA ASP A 240 18.41 -8.61 -17.02
C ASP A 240 17.74 -9.98 -16.85
N GLY A 241 16.52 -10.09 -17.39
CA GLY A 241 15.72 -11.30 -17.29
C GLY A 241 14.78 -11.37 -16.08
N ASP A 242 14.85 -10.43 -15.14
CA ASP A 242 13.85 -10.34 -14.05
C ASP A 242 12.48 -9.89 -14.59
N VAL A 243 11.42 -10.49 -14.06
CA VAL A 243 10.05 -10.15 -14.44
C VAL A 243 9.64 -8.82 -13.77
N VAL A 244 9.35 -7.81 -14.58
CA VAL A 244 9.06 -6.44 -14.11
C VAL A 244 7.59 -6.02 -14.30
N ASP A 245 6.75 -6.91 -14.83
CA ASP A 245 5.34 -6.67 -15.15
C ASP A 245 4.39 -7.69 -14.48
N ASP A 246 4.86 -8.34 -13.42
CA ASP A 246 4.07 -9.31 -12.65
C ASP A 246 4.36 -9.16 -11.15
N ALA A 247 3.37 -8.67 -10.41
CA ALA A 247 3.46 -8.46 -8.96
C ALA A 247 3.47 -9.77 -8.14
N THR A 248 3.20 -10.92 -8.75
CA THR A 248 3.29 -12.24 -8.10
C THR A 248 4.71 -12.80 -8.10
N GLU A 249 5.60 -12.23 -8.92
CA GLU A 249 6.99 -12.68 -9.04
C GLU A 249 7.90 -11.91 -8.08
N HIS A 250 8.72 -12.65 -7.34
CA HIS A 250 9.75 -12.08 -6.47
C HIS A 250 11.07 -12.00 -7.23
N TRP A 251 11.79 -10.90 -7.05
CA TRP A 251 13.17 -10.83 -7.53
C TRP A 251 14.10 -11.52 -6.53
N PRO A 252 15.22 -12.11 -7.00
CA PRO A 252 16.21 -12.68 -6.11
C PRO A 252 16.65 -11.70 -5.00
N ALA A 253 16.87 -12.24 -3.80
CA ALA A 253 17.19 -11.42 -2.63
C ALA A 253 18.57 -10.73 -2.72
N ASP A 254 19.45 -11.25 -3.58
CA ASP A 254 20.79 -10.71 -3.84
C ASP A 254 20.82 -9.58 -4.87
N ARG A 255 19.69 -9.17 -5.42
CA ARG A 255 19.61 -8.00 -6.29
C ARG A 255 20.08 -6.74 -5.56
N PRO A 256 20.80 -5.84 -6.26
CA PRO A 256 21.27 -4.60 -5.67
C PRO A 256 20.15 -3.80 -5.01
N GLN A 257 20.42 -3.27 -3.84
CA GLN A 257 19.51 -2.39 -3.13
C GLN A 257 20.20 -1.03 -2.89
N VAL A 258 19.46 0.06 -3.13
CA VAL A 258 19.96 1.43 -2.96
C VAL A 258 19.05 2.18 -2.00
N LEU A 259 19.65 2.81 -0.99
CA LEU A 259 18.94 3.72 -0.10
C LEU A 259 18.65 5.01 -0.84
N LEU A 260 17.37 5.35 -1.01
CA LEU A 260 16.95 6.60 -1.64
C LEU A 260 16.88 7.77 -0.66
N GLY A 261 16.68 7.49 0.61
CA GLY A 261 16.55 8.52 1.64
C GLY A 261 15.77 8.07 2.85
N THR A 262 15.56 9.01 3.77
CA THR A 262 14.81 8.77 5.01
C THR A 262 13.56 9.64 5.06
N VAL A 263 12.43 9.02 5.36
CA VAL A 263 11.16 9.66 5.73
C VAL A 263 11.17 9.83 7.24
N ALA A 264 11.10 11.07 7.73
CA ALA A 264 11.00 11.40 9.14
C ALA A 264 9.61 12.00 9.43
N LEU A 265 8.78 11.25 10.16
CA LEU A 265 7.42 11.66 10.53
C LEU A 265 7.46 12.33 11.90
N THR A 266 6.87 13.52 12.00
CA THR A 266 7.00 14.39 13.18
C THR A 266 5.67 14.73 13.85
N GLY A 267 4.53 14.34 13.24
CA GLY A 267 3.22 14.63 13.84
C GLY A 267 2.07 13.87 13.19
N LEU A 268 1.01 13.65 13.94
CA LEU A 268 -0.25 13.14 13.42
C LEU A 268 -1.00 14.25 12.68
N VAL A 269 -1.58 13.92 11.54
CA VAL A 269 -2.58 14.79 10.91
C VAL A 269 -3.90 14.63 11.68
N PRO A 270 -4.58 15.73 12.07
CA PRO A 270 -5.85 15.64 12.77
C PRO A 270 -6.90 14.81 12.03
N GLU A 271 -7.67 13.99 12.74
CA GLU A 271 -8.69 13.14 12.12
C GLU A 271 -9.81 13.93 11.44
N ASN A 272 -10.12 15.10 11.97
CA ASN A 272 -11.12 16.02 11.42
C ASN A 272 -10.59 16.92 10.31
N ASP A 273 -9.32 16.77 9.90
CA ASP A 273 -8.77 17.51 8.78
C ASP A 273 -9.55 17.16 7.49
N PRO A 274 -10.19 18.13 6.83
CA PRO A 274 -10.97 17.88 5.62
C PRO A 274 -10.13 17.28 4.49
N GLU A 275 -8.84 17.65 4.38
CA GLU A 275 -7.95 17.14 3.33
C GLU A 275 -7.53 15.69 3.61
N ALA A 276 -7.43 15.29 4.88
CA ALA A 276 -7.14 13.90 5.27
C ALA A 276 -8.18 12.92 4.70
N ARG A 277 -9.45 13.30 4.68
CA ARG A 277 -10.54 12.49 4.11
C ARG A 277 -10.50 12.48 2.58
N ARG A 278 -9.99 13.54 1.97
CA ARG A 278 -10.00 13.75 0.51
C ARG A 278 -8.82 13.11 -0.19
N ILE A 279 -7.75 12.79 0.51
CA ILE A 279 -6.53 12.26 -0.07
C ILE A 279 -6.78 10.92 -0.79
N ILE A 280 -6.36 10.85 -2.05
CA ILE A 280 -6.32 9.63 -2.86
C ILE A 280 -4.87 9.43 -3.21
N PHE A 281 -4.25 8.37 -2.71
CA PHE A 281 -2.90 7.99 -3.13
C PHE A 281 -2.97 7.36 -4.52
N ASP A 282 -2.09 7.80 -5.44
CA ASP A 282 -2.04 7.31 -6.82
C ASP A 282 -0.89 6.30 -6.95
N PRO A 283 -1.16 5.03 -7.29
CA PRO A 283 -0.08 4.06 -7.50
C PRO A 283 0.74 4.33 -8.78
N ILE A 284 0.24 5.21 -9.67
CA ILE A 284 0.94 5.60 -10.87
C ILE A 284 1.71 6.91 -10.62
N PRO A 285 3.04 6.92 -10.78
CA PRO A 285 3.84 8.13 -10.61
C PRO A 285 3.44 9.20 -11.64
N ARG A 286 3.38 10.47 -11.20
CA ARG A 286 2.99 11.61 -12.03
C ARG A 286 4.09 12.68 -12.03
N VAL A 287 5.34 12.26 -12.02
CA VAL A 287 6.51 13.13 -12.03
C VAL A 287 7.48 12.71 -13.10
N GLU A 288 8.31 13.65 -13.56
CA GLU A 288 9.42 13.33 -14.42
C GLU A 288 10.43 12.41 -13.70
N GLY A 289 11.10 11.54 -14.44
CA GLY A 289 12.11 10.63 -13.89
C GLY A 289 11.57 9.34 -13.27
N ILE A 290 10.24 9.18 -13.14
CA ILE A 290 9.63 7.93 -12.70
C ILE A 290 8.43 7.60 -13.60
N GLU A 291 8.42 6.40 -14.16
CA GLU A 291 7.33 5.88 -14.97
C GLU A 291 6.80 4.55 -14.41
N PRO A 292 5.54 4.20 -14.68
CA PRO A 292 5.03 2.86 -14.36
C PRO A 292 5.73 1.79 -15.21
N SER A 293 5.82 0.57 -14.68
CA SER A 293 6.11 -0.62 -15.50
C SER A 293 4.90 -1.00 -16.37
N ALA A 294 5.03 -2.08 -17.14
CA ALA A 294 3.91 -2.65 -17.88
C ALA A 294 3.00 -3.58 -17.03
N ASP A 295 3.09 -3.51 -15.71
CA ASP A 295 2.30 -4.35 -14.81
C ASP A 295 0.80 -4.07 -14.98
N PRO A 296 -0.01 -5.09 -15.34
CA PRO A 296 -1.43 -4.92 -15.64
C PRO A 296 -2.29 -4.54 -14.43
N LEU A 297 -1.74 -4.54 -13.22
CA LEU A 297 -2.43 -4.10 -12.01
C LEU A 297 -2.43 -2.57 -11.83
N LEU A 298 -1.50 -1.83 -12.44
CA LEU A 298 -1.30 -0.41 -12.14
C LEU A 298 -2.52 0.44 -12.52
N ASP A 299 -2.96 0.38 -13.76
CA ASP A 299 -4.10 1.18 -14.24
C ASP A 299 -5.40 0.81 -13.50
N PRO A 300 -5.82 -0.47 -13.39
CA PRO A 300 -7.02 -0.82 -12.65
C PRO A 300 -6.99 -0.42 -11.17
N ARG A 301 -5.80 -0.46 -10.51
CA ARG A 301 -5.65 0.03 -9.14
C ARG A 301 -5.88 1.54 -9.06
N ALA A 302 -5.29 2.32 -9.96
CA ALA A 302 -5.48 3.76 -10.00
C ALA A 302 -6.95 4.13 -10.21
N ASP A 303 -7.63 3.44 -11.11
CA ASP A 303 -9.05 3.64 -11.41
C ASP A 303 -9.94 3.29 -10.21
N ALA A 304 -9.71 2.15 -9.57
CA ALA A 304 -10.44 1.75 -8.37
C ALA A 304 -10.22 2.74 -7.22
N TYR A 305 -8.99 3.24 -7.00
CA TYR A 305 -8.71 4.23 -5.98
C TYR A 305 -9.42 5.57 -6.26
N LEU A 306 -9.52 5.95 -7.52
CA LEU A 306 -10.24 7.15 -7.92
C LEU A 306 -11.76 7.03 -7.73
N VAL A 307 -12.36 5.89 -8.10
CA VAL A 307 -13.77 5.57 -7.84
C VAL A 307 -14.06 5.61 -6.34
N SER A 308 -13.27 4.89 -5.54
CA SER A 308 -13.37 4.89 -4.08
C SER A 308 -13.24 6.30 -3.49
N GLY A 309 -12.26 7.08 -3.95
CA GLY A 309 -12.03 8.44 -3.49
C GLY A 309 -13.19 9.39 -3.79
N ARG A 310 -13.81 9.28 -4.97
CA ARG A 310 -15.01 10.05 -5.32
C ARG A 310 -16.19 9.69 -4.43
N ARG A 311 -16.40 8.39 -4.20
CA ARG A 311 -17.48 7.89 -3.33
C ARG A 311 -17.31 8.41 -1.88
N ARG A 312 -16.07 8.37 -1.32
CA ARG A 312 -15.77 8.91 0.01
C ARG A 312 -16.03 10.42 0.12
N ARG A 313 -15.68 11.18 -0.92
CA ARG A 313 -15.86 12.63 -0.94
C ARG A 313 -17.33 13.04 -1.07
N ALA A 314 -18.16 12.19 -1.68
CA ALA A 314 -19.60 12.40 -1.83
C ALA A 314 -20.38 11.99 -0.57
N ALA A 315 -19.82 11.15 0.29
CA ALA A 315 -20.45 10.73 1.52
C ALA A 315 -20.50 11.89 2.54
N ALA A 316 -21.57 11.96 3.32
CA ALA A 316 -21.62 12.85 4.47
C ALA A 316 -20.47 12.53 5.44
N PRO A 317 -19.96 13.51 6.21
CA PRO A 317 -19.03 13.22 7.29
C PRO A 317 -19.65 12.18 8.23
N PRO A 318 -18.87 11.19 8.72
CA PRO A 318 -19.37 10.34 9.80
C PRO A 318 -19.74 11.20 11.01
N PRO A 319 -20.75 10.77 11.75
CA PRO A 319 -21.26 11.50 12.91
C PRO A 319 -20.21 11.72 13.99
#